data_fedf304bf5c07eaed6c73f422b91cb54
#
_entry.id   fedf304bf5c07eaed6c73f422b91cb54
#
_cell.length_a   1.000
_cell.length_b   1.000
_cell.length_c   1.000
_cell.angle_alpha   90.00
_cell.angle_beta   90.00
_cell.angle_gamma   90.00
#
_symmetry.space_group_name_H-M   'P 1'
#
loop_
_entity.id
_entity.type
_entity.pdbx_description
1 polymer ?
#
loop_
_entity_poly.entity_id
_entity_poly.type
_entity_poly.pdbx_seq_one_letter_code
_entity_poly.pdbx_strand_id
1 'polypeptide(L)'
;MKNLKKFAALLLATTMTVSLVGCGGSSDQGSTDAGTSTDAGASTDADAGSDAGAATADMKIAMITDYGDITDQSFNQTTYEACKAFADANDGADFTYYKPEGDSTAERVAMIDKAVADGYDILVMPGFAFGEAIKETADMYPDVKFVALDVSEYDFEGDDSDFNGSYKDNVFSAVYQEELPGYMAGYAAVKMGYKKLGFLGGMAVPAVIRYGYGFVQGADAAAAEDNVDVEINYAYGNQFYGDADITAAMDTWYAGGTEVVFACGGGIFSSAGEAASKVKGHVIGVDVDQKATIDGADYGYDGMTVTSATKGLTATVNTLLNAIRDGKWSDYAGKIDNLGLVSDTDMDANYVGLAASTTWSDSFTEDDYKALVAKMVKGEIKVSNDTEAPEPTATKATINFQGNIK
;
A
#
# COMPACT_ATOMS: atom_id res chain seq x y z
N MET A 1 3.34 -21.40 -49.58
CA MET A 1 4.68 -21.11 -50.13
C MET A 1 5.29 -20.04 -49.26
N LYS A 2 6.16 -20.47 -48.38
CA LYS A 2 7.54 -20.05 -48.10
C LYS A 2 7.76 -18.53 -47.97
N ASN A 3 8.06 -18.00 -46.76
CA ASN A 3 9.43 -17.78 -46.37
C ASN A 3 9.56 -17.52 -44.86
N LEU A 4 10.34 -18.37 -44.25
CA LEU A 4 10.85 -18.34 -42.89
C LEU A 4 12.14 -17.50 -42.92
N LYS A 5 12.25 -16.44 -42.13
CA LYS A 5 13.55 -15.78 -41.90
C LYS A 5 13.91 -15.88 -40.42
N LYS A 6 14.95 -16.69 -40.17
CA LYS A 6 15.68 -16.85 -38.91
C LYS A 6 16.48 -15.57 -38.65
N PHE A 7 16.44 -15.05 -37.42
CA PHE A 7 17.48 -14.16 -36.91
C PHE A 7 18.17 -14.84 -35.73
N ALA A 8 19.46 -14.91 -35.84
CA ALA A 8 20.40 -15.53 -34.91
C ALA A 8 20.70 -14.59 -33.73
N ALA A 9 20.73 -15.19 -32.56
CA ALA A 9 21.18 -14.57 -31.33
C ALA A 9 22.72 -14.40 -31.35
N LEU A 10 23.22 -13.23 -30.97
CA LEU A 10 24.62 -12.98 -30.68
C LEU A 10 24.78 -12.74 -29.19
N LEU A 11 25.34 -13.75 -28.49
CA LEU A 11 25.80 -13.63 -27.10
C LEU A 11 27.15 -12.87 -27.10
N LEU A 12 27.23 -11.79 -26.33
CA LEU A 12 28.49 -11.17 -25.94
C LEU A 12 28.72 -11.45 -24.46
N ALA A 13 29.67 -12.34 -24.18
CA ALA A 13 30.21 -12.58 -22.86
C ALA A 13 31.35 -11.60 -22.58
N THR A 14 31.24 -10.75 -21.59
CA THR A 14 32.33 -9.92 -21.08
C THR A 14 32.79 -10.48 -19.75
N THR A 15 33.97 -11.10 -19.77
CA THR A 15 34.73 -11.53 -18.59
C THR A 15 35.47 -10.33 -18.00
N MET A 16 35.19 -10.00 -16.73
CA MET A 16 36.05 -9.11 -15.94
C MET A 16 37.02 -9.93 -15.11
N THR A 17 38.29 -9.78 -15.40
CA THR A 17 39.44 -10.28 -14.62
C THR A 17 39.71 -9.36 -13.44
N VAL A 18 39.72 -9.96 -12.24
CA VAL A 18 40.18 -9.32 -10.99
C VAL A 18 41.66 -9.51 -10.90
N SER A 19 42.44 -8.42 -10.87
CA SER A 19 43.87 -8.41 -10.57
C SER A 19 44.11 -8.16 -9.08
N LEU A 20 44.64 -9.19 -8.40
CA LEU A 20 45.26 -9.04 -7.09
C LEU A 20 46.65 -8.44 -7.27
N VAL A 21 46.93 -7.37 -6.55
CA VAL A 21 48.29 -6.89 -6.30
C VAL A 21 48.58 -7.06 -4.81
N GLY A 22 49.49 -7.98 -4.50
CA GLY A 22 50.09 -8.09 -3.19
C GLY A 22 51.44 -7.40 -3.20
N CYS A 23 51.81 -6.80 -2.07
CA CYS A 23 53.19 -6.50 -1.60
C CYS A 23 53.11 -6.38 -0.09
N GLY A 24 53.83 -7.07 0.76
CA GLY A 24 55.12 -7.69 0.76
C GLY A 24 56.15 -6.85 1.53
N GLY A 25 56.63 -7.35 2.67
CA GLY A 25 57.87 -6.93 3.35
C GLY A 25 57.66 -6.33 4.75
N SER A 26 58.07 -6.98 5.79
CA SER A 26 59.26 -7.55 6.39
C SER A 26 59.80 -6.75 7.56
N SER A 27 59.94 -7.46 8.70
CA SER A 27 60.96 -7.43 9.73
C SER A 27 61.13 -6.13 10.55
N ASP A 28 61.37 -6.14 11.84
CA ASP A 28 62.34 -6.92 12.63
C ASP A 28 62.10 -6.76 14.16
N GLN A 29 62.30 -7.83 14.90
CA GLN A 29 62.97 -8.10 16.18
C GLN A 29 63.10 -7.04 17.28
N GLY A 30 62.95 -7.59 18.51
CA GLY A 30 63.69 -7.25 19.72
C GLY A 30 62.79 -7.27 20.96
N SER A 31 62.67 -8.32 21.69
CA SER A 31 63.49 -9.02 22.67
C SER A 31 63.51 -8.37 24.07
N THR A 32 63.16 -9.22 25.06
CA THR A 32 63.56 -9.30 26.52
C THR A 32 62.94 -8.23 27.44
N ASP A 33 62.52 -8.49 28.66
CA ASP A 33 62.90 -9.54 29.63
C ASP A 33 61.89 -9.51 30.80
N ALA A 34 61.91 -10.56 31.55
CA ALA A 34 61.35 -11.04 32.76
C ALA A 34 61.04 -10.06 33.92
N GLY A 35 60.05 -10.45 34.72
CA GLY A 35 59.87 -9.94 36.07
C GLY A 35 58.70 -10.59 36.80
N THR A 36 59.00 -11.66 37.52
CA THR A 36 58.28 -12.48 38.48
C THR A 36 57.65 -11.66 39.64
N SER A 37 56.43 -11.93 40.10
CA SER A 37 56.07 -12.65 41.33
C SER A 37 54.71 -12.22 41.91
N THR A 38 53.87 -13.23 42.15
CA THR A 38 53.06 -13.55 43.37
C THR A 38 52.28 -12.42 44.06
N ASP A 39 50.99 -12.52 44.26
CA ASP A 39 50.31 -13.38 45.24
C ASP A 39 48.79 -13.01 45.32
N ALA A 40 48.01 -14.06 45.55
CA ALA A 40 46.78 -14.22 46.29
C ALA A 40 45.61 -13.22 46.18
N GLY A 41 44.47 -13.74 45.71
CA GLY A 41 43.26 -13.85 46.50
C GLY A 41 42.18 -12.80 46.26
N ALA A 42 41.16 -13.17 45.59
CA ALA A 42 39.78 -13.20 46.05
C ALA A 42 38.81 -13.41 44.86
N SER A 43 38.08 -14.48 44.94
CA SER A 43 36.92 -14.77 44.12
C SER A 43 35.87 -13.70 44.32
N THR A 44 35.43 -13.10 43.22
CA THR A 44 34.05 -12.60 43.06
C THR A 44 33.55 -13.13 41.76
N ASP A 45 32.54 -13.96 41.85
CA ASP A 45 31.70 -14.39 40.72
C ASP A 45 31.22 -13.16 39.98
N ALA A 46 31.75 -12.93 38.80
CA ALA A 46 31.12 -12.07 37.81
C ALA A 46 30.31 -13.00 36.90
N ASP A 47 29.02 -12.96 37.12
CA ASP A 47 28.01 -13.48 36.21
C ASP A 47 28.34 -12.99 34.80
N ALA A 48 28.88 -13.87 33.97
CA ALA A 48 28.99 -13.65 32.56
C ALA A 48 27.61 -13.82 32.00
N GLY A 49 26.90 -12.69 31.93
CA GLY A 49 25.70 -12.58 31.11
C GLY A 49 26.04 -13.06 29.71
N SER A 50 25.63 -14.29 29.42
CA SER A 50 25.55 -14.78 28.06
C SER A 50 24.61 -13.82 27.31
N ASP A 51 25.20 -12.99 26.49
CA ASP A 51 24.51 -12.40 25.36
C ASP A 51 24.12 -13.59 24.46
N ALA A 52 22.96 -14.18 24.79
CA ALA A 52 22.28 -15.09 23.91
C ALA A 52 21.77 -14.23 22.80
N GLY A 53 22.53 -14.11 21.72
CA GLY A 53 21.99 -13.63 20.45
C GLY A 53 20.67 -14.37 20.24
N ALA A 54 19.56 -13.61 20.21
CA ALA A 54 18.26 -14.16 19.89
C ALA A 54 18.44 -14.97 18.60
N ALA A 55 18.25 -16.29 18.68
CA ALA A 55 18.16 -17.11 17.49
C ALA A 55 17.06 -16.47 16.65
N THR A 56 17.40 -15.99 15.45
CA THR A 56 16.40 -15.53 14.48
C THR A 56 15.45 -16.69 14.29
N ALA A 57 14.23 -16.55 14.78
CA ALA A 57 13.20 -17.57 14.60
C ALA A 57 13.01 -17.74 13.09
N ASP A 58 13.00 -18.99 12.63
CA ASP A 58 12.65 -19.30 11.26
C ASP A 58 11.23 -18.77 11.00
N MET A 59 11.11 -17.64 10.26
CA MET A 59 9.83 -17.04 9.92
C MET A 59 9.35 -17.61 8.59
N LYS A 60 8.17 -18.20 8.58
CA LYS A 60 7.54 -18.78 7.39
C LYS A 60 6.38 -17.88 6.95
N ILE A 61 6.64 -16.99 6.01
CA ILE A 61 5.73 -15.94 5.57
C ILE A 61 5.08 -16.34 4.25
N ALA A 62 3.76 -16.39 4.19
CA ALA A 62 3.01 -16.53 2.96
C ALA A 62 2.11 -15.32 2.75
N MET A 63 2.15 -14.71 1.59
CA MET A 63 1.13 -13.79 1.16
C MET A 63 0.06 -14.55 0.37
N ILE A 64 -1.21 -14.25 0.62
CA ILE A 64 -2.31 -14.78 -0.19
C ILE A 64 -3.03 -13.59 -0.80
N THR A 65 -3.05 -13.49 -2.15
CA THR A 65 -3.80 -12.43 -2.83
C THR A 65 -5.31 -12.68 -2.68
N ASP A 66 -6.12 -11.63 -2.77
CA ASP A 66 -7.58 -11.79 -2.80
C ASP A 66 -8.04 -12.54 -4.07
N TYR A 67 -8.11 -11.87 -5.19
CA TYR A 67 -8.26 -12.39 -6.56
C TYR A 67 -7.41 -11.54 -7.53
N GLY A 68 -6.80 -10.46 -7.00
CA GLY A 68 -5.89 -9.58 -7.72
C GLY A 68 -4.57 -10.26 -8.09
N ASP A 69 -3.74 -9.54 -8.80
CA ASP A 69 -2.43 -10.02 -9.25
C ASP A 69 -1.32 -9.26 -8.54
N ILE A 70 -0.21 -9.92 -8.26
CA ILE A 70 1.00 -9.28 -7.70
C ILE A 70 1.68 -8.32 -8.68
N THR A 71 1.08 -8.08 -9.83
CA THR A 71 1.52 -7.13 -10.87
C THR A 71 0.52 -6.00 -11.09
N ASP A 72 -0.41 -5.78 -10.14
CA ASP A 72 -1.44 -4.74 -10.23
C ASP A 72 -0.92 -3.31 -10.09
N GLN A 73 0.36 -3.15 -9.78
CA GLN A 73 1.07 -1.89 -9.56
C GLN A 73 0.40 -0.99 -8.50
N SER A 74 -0.24 -1.62 -7.52
CA SER A 74 -0.98 -1.01 -6.43
C SER A 74 -0.97 -1.94 -5.20
N PHE A 75 -2.13 -2.37 -4.75
CA PHE A 75 -2.40 -2.99 -3.46
C PHE A 75 -1.71 -4.37 -3.28
N ASN A 76 -1.97 -5.32 -4.21
CA ASN A 76 -1.40 -6.66 -4.10
C ASN A 76 0.12 -6.67 -4.36
N GLN A 77 0.58 -5.95 -5.40
CA GLN A 77 2.01 -5.86 -5.70
C GLN A 77 2.79 -5.28 -4.52
N THR A 78 2.32 -4.18 -3.94
CA THR A 78 3.00 -3.52 -2.81
C THR A 78 3.09 -4.42 -1.60
N THR A 79 2.02 -5.14 -1.27
CA THR A 79 2.01 -6.10 -0.17
C THR A 79 2.99 -7.25 -0.43
N TYR A 80 3.02 -7.79 -1.66
CA TYR A 80 3.97 -8.82 -2.09
C TYR A 80 5.41 -8.34 -1.96
N GLU A 81 5.72 -7.15 -2.50
CA GLU A 81 7.06 -6.58 -2.46
C GLU A 81 7.53 -6.29 -1.04
N ALA A 82 6.63 -5.84 -0.15
CA ALA A 82 6.94 -5.61 1.26
C ALA A 82 7.29 -6.92 1.99
N CYS A 83 6.50 -7.98 1.82
CA CYS A 83 6.78 -9.29 2.40
C CYS A 83 8.08 -9.87 1.88
N LYS A 84 8.30 -9.80 0.56
CA LYS A 84 9.52 -10.29 -0.09
C LYS A 84 10.76 -9.54 0.38
N ALA A 85 10.71 -8.21 0.39
CA ALA A 85 11.83 -7.38 0.84
C ALA A 85 12.15 -7.62 2.32
N PHE A 86 11.14 -7.84 3.17
CA PHE A 86 11.35 -8.22 4.55
C PHE A 86 12.09 -9.56 4.66
N ALA A 87 11.65 -10.57 3.93
CA ALA A 87 12.30 -11.89 3.95
C ALA A 87 13.73 -11.81 3.40
N ASP A 88 13.97 -11.12 2.30
CA ASP A 88 15.31 -10.92 1.72
C ASP A 88 16.28 -10.20 2.68
N ALA A 89 15.76 -9.36 3.60
CA ALA A 89 16.56 -8.60 4.56
C ALA A 89 16.76 -9.29 5.91
N ASN A 90 16.09 -10.40 6.18
CA ASN A 90 16.12 -11.09 7.46
C ASN A 90 16.54 -12.56 7.28
N ASP A 91 17.75 -12.90 7.71
CA ASP A 91 18.26 -14.27 7.68
C ASP A 91 17.32 -15.21 8.46
N GLY A 92 16.94 -16.34 7.86
CA GLY A 92 16.00 -17.30 8.44
C GLY A 92 14.53 -17.04 8.13
N ALA A 93 14.20 -15.96 7.43
CA ALA A 93 12.87 -15.76 6.88
C ALA A 93 12.73 -16.42 5.50
N ASP A 94 11.62 -17.15 5.31
CA ASP A 94 11.22 -17.77 4.03
C ASP A 94 9.91 -17.14 3.57
N PHE A 95 9.80 -16.87 2.28
CA PHE A 95 8.63 -16.19 1.72
C PHE A 95 8.11 -16.87 0.46
N THR A 96 6.79 -17.00 0.39
CA THR A 96 6.07 -17.38 -0.83
C THR A 96 4.76 -16.61 -0.96
N TYR A 97 4.09 -16.77 -2.10
CA TYR A 97 2.73 -16.28 -2.25
C TYR A 97 1.82 -17.33 -2.89
N TYR A 98 0.53 -17.17 -2.63
CA TYR A 98 -0.54 -17.97 -3.20
C TYR A 98 -1.58 -17.06 -3.82
N LYS A 99 -2.17 -17.52 -4.92
CA LYS A 99 -3.26 -16.82 -5.60
C LYS A 99 -4.43 -17.78 -5.75
N PRO A 100 -5.64 -17.41 -5.27
CA PRO A 100 -6.86 -18.17 -5.56
C PRO A 100 -7.14 -18.23 -7.06
N GLU A 101 -7.79 -19.30 -7.51
CA GLU A 101 -8.17 -19.46 -8.93
C GLU A 101 -9.34 -18.54 -9.32
N GLY A 102 -10.13 -18.09 -8.35
CA GLY A 102 -11.26 -17.19 -8.53
C GLY A 102 -11.59 -16.40 -7.27
N ASP A 103 -12.75 -15.75 -7.26
CA ASP A 103 -13.18 -14.81 -6.23
C ASP A 103 -14.27 -15.42 -5.33
N SER A 104 -13.94 -16.46 -4.58
CA SER A 104 -14.84 -17.04 -3.59
C SER A 104 -14.15 -17.27 -2.24
N THR A 105 -14.91 -17.25 -1.15
CA THR A 105 -14.42 -17.60 0.18
C THR A 105 -13.79 -18.99 0.20
N ALA A 106 -14.41 -19.98 -0.44
CA ALA A 106 -13.88 -21.34 -0.48
C ALA A 106 -12.51 -21.43 -1.17
N GLU A 107 -12.26 -20.66 -2.20
CA GLU A 107 -10.96 -20.62 -2.89
C GLU A 107 -9.90 -19.94 -2.03
N ARG A 108 -10.25 -18.88 -1.27
CA ARG A 108 -9.35 -18.25 -0.29
C ARG A 108 -9.03 -19.19 0.85
N VAL A 109 -10.02 -19.89 1.40
CA VAL A 109 -9.83 -20.94 2.42
C VAL A 109 -8.90 -22.02 1.91
N ALA A 110 -9.08 -22.50 0.67
CA ALA A 110 -8.19 -23.51 0.08
C ALA A 110 -6.73 -23.03 -0.02
N MET A 111 -6.49 -21.73 -0.26
CA MET A 111 -5.12 -21.19 -0.27
C MET A 111 -4.55 -21.03 1.15
N ILE A 112 -5.36 -20.69 2.14
CA ILE A 112 -4.98 -20.70 3.56
C ILE A 112 -4.58 -22.12 3.97
N ASP A 113 -5.42 -23.11 3.73
CA ASP A 113 -5.16 -24.52 4.03
C ASP A 113 -3.86 -25.01 3.37
N LYS A 114 -3.66 -24.62 2.10
CA LYS A 114 -2.46 -24.96 1.36
C LYS A 114 -1.21 -24.32 1.96
N ALA A 115 -1.24 -23.03 2.28
CA ALA A 115 -0.11 -22.34 2.88
C ALA A 115 0.28 -22.98 4.22
N VAL A 116 -0.69 -23.29 5.07
CA VAL A 116 -0.47 -23.96 6.35
C VAL A 116 0.07 -25.38 6.15
N ALA A 117 -0.45 -26.15 5.19
CA ALA A 117 0.03 -27.49 4.87
C ALA A 117 1.47 -27.48 4.33
N ASP A 118 1.87 -26.41 3.62
CA ASP A 118 3.23 -26.21 3.12
C ASP A 118 4.19 -25.70 4.23
N GLY A 119 3.68 -25.45 5.47
CA GLY A 119 4.44 -25.12 6.67
C GLY A 119 4.60 -23.61 6.93
N TYR A 120 3.80 -22.76 6.29
CA TYR A 120 3.77 -21.33 6.56
C TYR A 120 2.83 -21.02 7.74
N ASP A 121 3.30 -20.17 8.66
CA ASP A 121 2.61 -19.83 9.92
C ASP A 121 2.39 -18.33 10.12
N ILE A 122 2.80 -17.50 9.14
CA ILE A 122 2.52 -16.06 9.07
C ILE A 122 1.86 -15.81 7.73
N LEU A 123 0.56 -15.51 7.74
CA LEU A 123 -0.24 -15.29 6.53
C LEU A 123 -0.58 -13.82 6.39
N VAL A 124 -0.08 -13.17 5.34
CA VAL A 124 -0.39 -11.78 5.00
C VAL A 124 -1.43 -11.76 3.90
N MET A 125 -2.58 -11.18 4.17
CA MET A 125 -3.78 -11.28 3.34
C MET A 125 -4.36 -9.90 3.05
N PRO A 126 -4.02 -9.31 1.90
CA PRO A 126 -4.56 -8.03 1.47
C PRO A 126 -5.95 -8.20 0.83
N GLY A 127 -6.95 -7.50 1.38
CA GLY A 127 -8.27 -7.38 0.80
C GLY A 127 -9.41 -7.73 1.76
N PHE A 128 -10.46 -6.90 1.77
CA PHE A 128 -11.66 -7.05 2.59
C PHE A 128 -12.31 -8.45 2.45
N ALA A 129 -12.19 -9.05 1.27
CA ALA A 129 -12.77 -10.35 0.95
C ALA A 129 -12.20 -11.52 1.76
N PHE A 130 -11.12 -11.31 2.55
CA PHE A 130 -10.58 -12.32 3.45
C PHE A 130 -11.36 -12.46 4.77
N GLY A 131 -12.26 -11.53 5.12
CA GLY A 131 -12.98 -11.57 6.39
C GLY A 131 -13.60 -12.92 6.68
N GLU A 132 -14.44 -13.43 5.77
CA GLU A 132 -15.07 -14.75 5.92
C GLU A 132 -14.07 -15.91 5.93
N ALA A 133 -13.04 -15.88 5.08
CA ALA A 133 -12.04 -16.95 5.04
C ALA A 133 -11.23 -17.03 6.34
N ILE A 134 -10.86 -15.88 6.93
CA ILE A 134 -10.19 -15.82 8.24
C ILE A 134 -11.14 -16.30 9.35
N LYS A 135 -12.39 -15.89 9.31
CA LYS A 135 -13.41 -16.33 10.28
C LYS A 135 -13.55 -17.86 10.31
N GLU A 136 -13.55 -18.50 9.13
CA GLU A 136 -13.63 -19.94 9.01
C GLU A 136 -12.36 -20.66 9.50
N THR A 137 -11.17 -20.07 9.28
CA THR A 137 -9.90 -20.81 9.45
C THR A 137 -9.11 -20.44 10.71
N ALA A 138 -9.32 -19.27 11.32
CA ALA A 138 -8.50 -18.81 12.43
C ALA A 138 -8.58 -19.74 13.65
N ASP A 139 -9.73 -20.32 13.97
CA ASP A 139 -9.89 -21.30 15.05
C ASP A 139 -9.28 -22.67 14.70
N MET A 140 -9.21 -22.99 13.40
CA MET A 140 -8.63 -24.25 12.94
C MET A 140 -7.09 -24.22 13.05
N TYR A 141 -6.49 -23.03 12.97
CA TYR A 141 -5.06 -22.81 12.97
C TYR A 141 -4.61 -21.81 14.05
N PRO A 142 -4.74 -22.14 15.35
CA PRO A 142 -4.52 -21.19 16.44
C PRO A 142 -3.05 -20.73 16.56
N ASP A 143 -2.10 -21.48 16.01
CA ASP A 143 -0.67 -21.15 16.01
C ASP A 143 -0.27 -20.29 14.81
N VAL A 144 -1.13 -20.14 13.80
CA VAL A 144 -0.91 -19.31 12.61
C VAL A 144 -1.27 -17.85 12.93
N LYS A 145 -0.44 -16.93 12.51
CA LYS A 145 -0.70 -15.48 12.60
C LYS A 145 -1.29 -14.97 11.31
N PHE A 146 -2.50 -14.47 11.39
CA PHE A 146 -3.24 -13.88 10.28
C PHE A 146 -3.05 -12.37 10.32
N VAL A 147 -2.35 -11.81 9.33
CA VAL A 147 -2.15 -10.37 9.13
C VAL A 147 -3.02 -9.93 7.97
N ALA A 148 -4.17 -9.35 8.27
CA ALA A 148 -5.14 -8.88 7.29
C ALA A 148 -4.95 -7.38 7.00
N LEU A 149 -5.18 -6.98 5.76
CA LEU A 149 -5.18 -5.59 5.32
C LEU A 149 -6.53 -5.28 4.65
N ASP A 150 -7.14 -4.16 5.00
CA ASP A 150 -8.48 -3.72 4.57
C ASP A 150 -9.64 -4.64 5.00
N VAL A 151 -9.43 -5.47 6.03
CA VAL A 151 -10.52 -6.27 6.62
C VAL A 151 -11.04 -5.57 7.85
N SER A 152 -12.26 -5.08 7.78
CA SER A 152 -12.90 -4.33 8.87
C SER A 152 -13.59 -5.26 9.88
N GLU A 153 -14.04 -4.67 10.99
CA GLU A 153 -14.89 -5.32 11.95
C GLU A 153 -16.13 -5.96 11.28
N TYR A 154 -16.78 -5.22 10.39
CA TYR A 154 -17.94 -5.69 9.65
C TYR A 154 -17.67 -6.94 8.80
N ASP A 155 -16.49 -7.01 8.18
CA ASP A 155 -16.08 -8.14 7.33
C ASP A 155 -15.86 -9.43 8.17
N PHE A 156 -15.50 -9.29 9.45
CA PHE A 156 -15.37 -10.40 10.38
C PHE A 156 -16.71 -10.82 11.01
N GLU A 157 -17.50 -9.86 11.48
CA GLU A 157 -18.66 -10.12 12.33
C GLU A 157 -20.00 -9.91 11.60
N GLY A 158 -20.00 -9.22 10.44
CA GLY A 158 -21.24 -8.82 9.76
C GLY A 158 -22.04 -7.84 10.60
N ASP A 159 -23.35 -8.08 10.70
CA ASP A 159 -24.26 -7.26 11.51
C ASP A 159 -24.27 -7.65 13.02
N ASP A 160 -23.31 -8.47 13.49
CA ASP A 160 -23.26 -8.87 14.90
C ASP A 160 -22.79 -7.70 15.78
N SER A 161 -23.69 -7.20 16.61
CA SER A 161 -23.44 -6.05 17.48
C SER A 161 -22.62 -6.38 18.75
N ASP A 162 -22.20 -7.63 18.93
CA ASP A 162 -21.47 -8.09 20.11
C ASP A 162 -19.95 -7.94 19.98
N PHE A 163 -19.44 -7.42 18.84
CA PHE A 163 -18.04 -7.10 18.67
C PHE A 163 -17.61 -6.03 19.70
N ASN A 164 -16.55 -6.33 20.42
CA ASN A 164 -16.08 -5.50 21.53
C ASN A 164 -14.73 -4.80 21.24
N GLY A 165 -14.33 -4.70 19.95
CA GLY A 165 -13.07 -4.10 19.53
C GLY A 165 -11.88 -5.07 19.57
N SER A 166 -12.11 -6.36 19.81
CA SER A 166 -11.08 -7.40 19.80
C SER A 166 -11.57 -8.62 19.02
N TYR A 167 -10.73 -9.15 18.17
CA TYR A 167 -10.98 -10.39 17.44
C TYR A 167 -10.15 -11.54 18.05
N LYS A 168 -9.82 -12.58 17.30
CA LYS A 168 -9.07 -13.73 17.79
C LYS A 168 -7.59 -13.38 17.99
N ASP A 169 -6.95 -13.89 19.05
CA ASP A 169 -5.57 -13.55 19.45
C ASP A 169 -4.51 -13.88 18.37
N ASN A 170 -4.85 -14.69 17.39
CA ASN A 170 -3.97 -15.00 16.25
C ASN A 170 -4.28 -14.18 15.00
N VAL A 171 -5.19 -13.20 15.08
CA VAL A 171 -5.57 -12.31 13.97
C VAL A 171 -5.23 -10.86 14.31
N PHE A 172 -4.65 -10.16 13.36
CA PHE A 172 -4.56 -8.70 13.32
C PHE A 172 -5.12 -8.20 12.01
N SER A 173 -5.81 -7.08 12.03
CA SER A 173 -6.19 -6.37 10.82
C SER A 173 -5.83 -4.90 10.86
N ALA A 174 -5.45 -4.35 9.73
CA ALA A 174 -5.33 -2.92 9.49
C ALA A 174 -6.37 -2.48 8.48
N VAL A 175 -7.18 -1.50 8.83
CA VAL A 175 -7.95 -0.67 7.90
C VAL A 175 -7.38 0.73 7.87
N TYR A 176 -7.67 1.50 6.85
CA TYR A 176 -7.08 2.82 6.67
C TYR A 176 -8.17 3.90 6.62
N GLN A 177 -7.79 5.12 6.97
CA GLN A 177 -8.66 6.29 6.88
C GLN A 177 -8.57 6.90 5.47
N GLU A 178 -9.05 6.14 4.45
CA GLU A 178 -8.91 6.51 3.03
C GLU A 178 -9.68 7.80 2.68
N GLU A 179 -10.66 8.19 3.48
CA GLU A 179 -11.33 9.48 3.34
C GLU A 179 -10.35 10.65 3.45
N LEU A 180 -9.27 10.51 4.22
CA LEU A 180 -8.29 11.58 4.41
C LEU A 180 -7.44 11.82 3.16
N PRO A 181 -6.72 10.85 2.57
CA PRO A 181 -5.97 11.08 1.34
C PRO A 181 -6.89 11.33 0.13
N GLY A 182 -8.12 10.79 0.15
CA GLY A 182 -9.16 11.19 -0.79
C GLY A 182 -9.45 12.68 -0.72
N TYR A 183 -9.72 13.20 0.49
CA TYR A 183 -9.93 14.62 0.73
C TYR A 183 -8.73 15.47 0.27
N MET A 184 -7.52 15.07 0.65
CA MET A 184 -6.30 15.77 0.28
C MET A 184 -6.16 15.86 -1.25
N ALA A 185 -6.44 14.77 -1.98
CA ALA A 185 -6.35 14.73 -3.43
C ALA A 185 -7.39 15.64 -4.11
N GLY A 186 -8.63 15.60 -3.64
CA GLY A 186 -9.69 16.47 -4.16
C GLY A 186 -9.44 17.95 -3.87
N TYR A 187 -9.02 18.26 -2.64
CA TYR A 187 -8.67 19.62 -2.22
C TYR A 187 -7.50 20.15 -3.03
N ALA A 188 -6.41 19.38 -3.14
CA ALA A 188 -5.23 19.74 -3.91
C ALA A 188 -5.56 19.98 -5.39
N ALA A 189 -6.35 19.10 -6.01
CA ALA A 189 -6.74 19.24 -7.42
C ALA A 189 -7.42 20.60 -7.68
N VAL A 190 -8.39 20.98 -6.86
CA VAL A 190 -9.08 22.27 -7.01
C VAL A 190 -8.15 23.45 -6.74
N LYS A 191 -7.33 23.37 -5.68
CA LYS A 191 -6.34 24.42 -5.35
C LYS A 191 -5.26 24.60 -6.42
N MET A 192 -4.92 23.53 -7.14
CA MET A 192 -4.03 23.57 -8.32
C MET A 192 -4.70 24.15 -9.57
N GLY A 193 -6.03 24.43 -9.52
CA GLY A 193 -6.77 25.12 -10.57
C GLY A 193 -7.67 24.24 -11.43
N TYR A 194 -7.72 22.92 -11.20
CA TYR A 194 -8.64 22.01 -11.89
C TYR A 194 -10.07 22.26 -11.45
N LYS A 195 -11.01 22.28 -12.39
CA LYS A 195 -12.43 22.57 -12.15
C LYS A 195 -13.37 21.48 -12.65
N LYS A 196 -12.91 20.66 -13.55
CA LYS A 196 -13.65 19.50 -14.08
C LYS A 196 -12.90 18.23 -13.72
N LEU A 197 -13.36 17.61 -12.66
CA LEU A 197 -12.73 16.44 -12.04
C LEU A 197 -13.48 15.17 -12.44
N GLY A 198 -12.81 14.03 -12.26
CA GLY A 198 -13.42 12.72 -12.34
C GLY A 198 -12.98 11.86 -11.14
N PHE A 199 -13.88 11.01 -10.66
CA PHE A 199 -13.57 9.90 -9.79
C PHE A 199 -13.99 8.60 -10.47
N LEU A 200 -13.00 7.77 -10.79
CA LEU A 200 -13.18 6.42 -11.32
C LEU A 200 -12.78 5.44 -10.21
N GLY A 201 -13.76 4.97 -9.45
CA GLY A 201 -13.55 3.90 -8.48
C GLY A 201 -13.45 2.53 -9.16
N GLY A 202 -12.75 1.60 -8.54
CA GLY A 202 -12.81 0.19 -8.92
C GLY A 202 -14.19 -0.41 -8.62
N MET A 203 -14.28 -1.29 -7.63
CA MET A 203 -15.57 -1.76 -7.08
C MET A 203 -16.00 -0.82 -5.95
N ALA A 204 -17.32 -0.71 -5.73
CA ALA A 204 -17.89 0.09 -4.64
C ALA A 204 -17.75 -0.65 -3.28
N VAL A 205 -16.51 -0.90 -2.85
CA VAL A 205 -16.17 -1.48 -1.55
C VAL A 205 -15.82 -0.38 -0.55
N PRO A 206 -15.88 -0.64 0.77
CA PRO A 206 -15.76 0.42 1.78
C PRO A 206 -14.52 1.32 1.61
N ALA A 207 -13.34 0.78 1.32
CA ALA A 207 -12.12 1.54 1.12
C ALA A 207 -12.22 2.50 -0.09
N VAL A 208 -12.73 2.00 -1.24
CA VAL A 208 -12.91 2.79 -2.46
C VAL A 208 -13.97 3.87 -2.28
N ILE A 209 -15.06 3.55 -1.55
CA ILE A 209 -16.10 4.53 -1.21
C ILE A 209 -15.53 5.64 -0.32
N ARG A 210 -14.73 5.31 0.72
CA ARG A 210 -14.07 6.30 1.58
C ARG A 210 -13.15 7.23 0.77
N TYR A 211 -12.30 6.69 -0.11
CA TYR A 211 -11.48 7.51 -1.02
C TYR A 211 -12.35 8.47 -1.85
N GLY A 212 -13.38 7.95 -2.49
CA GLY A 212 -14.23 8.74 -3.38
C GLY A 212 -15.03 9.81 -2.67
N TYR A 213 -15.62 9.48 -1.52
CA TYR A 213 -16.39 10.45 -0.73
C TYR A 213 -15.46 11.48 -0.09
N GLY A 214 -14.27 11.09 0.35
CA GLY A 214 -13.24 12.02 0.78
C GLY A 214 -12.84 12.97 -0.35
N PHE A 215 -12.59 12.45 -1.55
CA PHE A 215 -12.26 13.26 -2.74
C PHE A 215 -13.29 14.34 -3.04
N VAL A 216 -14.57 13.98 -3.01
CA VAL A 216 -15.66 14.93 -3.19
C VAL A 216 -15.69 15.96 -2.07
N GLN A 217 -15.56 15.57 -0.80
CA GLN A 217 -15.52 16.49 0.34
C GLN A 217 -14.37 17.49 0.22
N GLY A 218 -13.17 17.04 -0.17
CA GLY A 218 -12.01 17.91 -0.36
C GLY A 218 -12.19 18.89 -1.50
N ALA A 219 -12.68 18.43 -2.64
CA ALA A 219 -12.97 19.27 -3.80
C ALA A 219 -14.07 20.32 -3.49
N ASP A 220 -15.13 19.91 -2.77
CA ASP A 220 -16.22 20.80 -2.34
C ASP A 220 -15.72 21.90 -1.38
N ALA A 221 -14.89 21.53 -0.41
CA ALA A 221 -14.29 22.47 0.54
C ALA A 221 -13.41 23.52 -0.17
N ALA A 222 -12.52 23.07 -1.05
CA ALA A 222 -11.66 23.98 -1.82
C ALA A 222 -12.48 24.88 -2.78
N ALA A 223 -13.52 24.33 -3.42
CA ALA A 223 -14.45 25.10 -4.26
C ALA A 223 -15.18 26.19 -3.49
N ALA A 224 -15.58 25.89 -2.24
CA ALA A 224 -16.24 26.85 -1.36
C ALA A 224 -15.27 27.95 -0.89
N GLU A 225 -14.04 27.57 -0.50
CA GLU A 225 -13.02 28.54 -0.07
C GLU A 225 -12.64 29.53 -1.17
N ASP A 226 -12.44 29.03 -2.40
CA ASP A 226 -12.01 29.85 -3.54
C ASP A 226 -13.19 30.47 -4.29
N ASN A 227 -14.41 30.13 -3.89
CA ASN A 227 -15.66 30.52 -4.55
C ASN A 227 -15.65 30.24 -6.07
N VAL A 228 -15.23 29.04 -6.45
CA VAL A 228 -15.21 28.55 -7.84
C VAL A 228 -16.24 27.45 -8.04
N ASP A 229 -16.71 27.31 -9.27
CA ASP A 229 -17.59 26.21 -9.64
C ASP A 229 -16.73 25.00 -10.04
N VAL A 230 -17.03 23.82 -9.46
CA VAL A 230 -16.34 22.55 -9.72
C VAL A 230 -17.37 21.51 -10.13
N GLU A 231 -17.07 20.76 -11.18
CA GLU A 231 -17.87 19.63 -11.65
C GLU A 231 -17.10 18.34 -11.43
N ILE A 232 -17.76 17.28 -10.95
CA ILE A 232 -17.16 15.98 -10.67
C ILE A 232 -17.98 14.89 -11.37
N ASN A 233 -17.42 14.25 -12.39
CA ASN A 233 -17.94 12.99 -12.88
C ASN A 233 -17.56 11.87 -11.90
N TYR A 234 -18.51 11.00 -11.53
CA TYR A 234 -18.28 9.98 -10.52
C TYR A 234 -18.89 8.65 -10.97
N ALA A 235 -18.06 7.60 -11.08
CA ALA A 235 -18.51 6.26 -11.44
C ALA A 235 -17.58 5.18 -10.85
N TYR A 236 -18.09 3.95 -10.84
CA TYR A 236 -17.31 2.75 -10.52
C TYR A 236 -17.14 1.88 -11.78
N GLY A 237 -15.94 1.33 -11.96
CA GLY A 237 -15.65 0.39 -13.04
C GLY A 237 -16.17 -1.03 -12.80
N ASN A 238 -16.58 -1.33 -11.53
CA ASN A 238 -16.99 -2.63 -11.04
C ASN A 238 -15.92 -3.72 -11.18
N GLN A 239 -14.65 -3.31 -11.26
CA GLN A 239 -13.44 -4.16 -11.28
C GLN A 239 -12.20 -3.32 -10.96
N PHE A 240 -11.06 -3.97 -10.66
CA PHE A 240 -9.81 -3.29 -10.29
C PHE A 240 -8.76 -3.26 -11.41
N TYR A 241 -9.16 -3.39 -12.66
CA TYR A 241 -8.30 -3.29 -13.84
C TYR A 241 -9.00 -2.51 -14.95
N GLY A 242 -8.20 -1.92 -15.84
CA GLY A 242 -8.72 -1.20 -16.99
C GLY A 242 -9.14 -2.13 -18.13
N ASP A 243 -10.11 -1.68 -18.93
CA ASP A 243 -10.53 -2.36 -20.15
C ASP A 243 -11.18 -1.39 -21.14
N ALA A 244 -11.65 -1.93 -22.27
CA ALA A 244 -12.20 -1.11 -23.37
C ALA A 244 -13.45 -0.32 -22.99
N ASP A 245 -14.34 -0.88 -22.14
CA ASP A 245 -15.58 -0.22 -21.75
C ASP A 245 -15.29 0.95 -20.79
N ILE A 246 -14.38 0.73 -19.82
CA ILE A 246 -13.94 1.77 -18.89
C ILE A 246 -13.17 2.85 -19.66
N THR A 247 -12.27 2.46 -20.58
CA THR A 247 -11.55 3.41 -21.44
C THR A 247 -12.52 4.27 -22.27
N ALA A 248 -13.58 3.69 -22.84
CA ALA A 248 -14.58 4.44 -23.60
C ALA A 248 -15.36 5.44 -22.73
N ALA A 249 -15.67 5.08 -21.48
CA ALA A 249 -16.28 6.01 -20.52
C ALA A 249 -15.33 7.17 -20.19
N MET A 250 -14.04 6.87 -19.93
CA MET A 250 -13.02 7.89 -19.68
C MET A 250 -12.77 8.78 -20.91
N ASP A 251 -12.76 8.23 -22.12
CA ASP A 251 -12.71 9.00 -23.37
C ASP A 251 -13.86 10.03 -23.43
N THR A 252 -15.06 9.59 -23.04
CA THR A 252 -16.23 10.48 -23.00
C THR A 252 -16.05 11.59 -21.97
N TRP A 253 -15.51 11.30 -20.78
CA TRP A 253 -15.26 12.30 -19.75
C TRP A 253 -14.24 13.33 -20.20
N TYR A 254 -13.07 12.89 -20.68
CA TYR A 254 -12.01 13.80 -21.13
C TYR A 254 -12.43 14.62 -22.37
N ALA A 255 -13.15 14.01 -23.33
CA ALA A 255 -13.72 14.74 -24.46
C ALA A 255 -14.78 15.77 -24.01
N GLY A 256 -15.49 15.53 -22.91
CA GLY A 256 -16.42 16.45 -22.25
C GLY A 256 -15.74 17.56 -21.45
N GLY A 257 -14.41 17.53 -21.38
CA GLY A 257 -13.59 18.56 -20.74
C GLY A 257 -13.16 18.22 -19.31
N THR A 258 -13.31 16.98 -18.83
CA THR A 258 -12.67 16.53 -17.58
C THR A 258 -11.17 16.74 -17.70
N GLU A 259 -10.55 17.37 -16.70
CA GLU A 259 -9.16 17.77 -16.69
C GLU A 259 -8.26 16.77 -15.98
N VAL A 260 -8.76 16.18 -14.89
CA VAL A 260 -8.06 15.19 -14.06
C VAL A 260 -9.03 14.15 -13.53
N VAL A 261 -8.64 12.87 -13.58
CA VAL A 261 -9.42 11.74 -13.03
C VAL A 261 -8.62 11.08 -11.91
N PHE A 262 -9.24 10.96 -10.73
CA PHE A 262 -8.75 10.09 -9.67
C PHE A 262 -9.15 8.65 -9.99
N ALA A 263 -8.17 7.83 -10.38
CA ALA A 263 -8.35 6.42 -10.71
C ALA A 263 -8.07 5.57 -9.46
N CYS A 264 -9.13 5.26 -8.71
CA CYS A 264 -9.07 4.64 -7.40
C CYS A 264 -9.38 3.15 -7.46
N GLY A 265 -8.34 2.32 -7.70
CA GLY A 265 -8.50 0.87 -7.61
C GLY A 265 -7.55 0.07 -8.50
N GLY A 266 -6.46 -0.45 -7.93
CA GLY A 266 -5.53 -1.36 -8.59
C GLY A 266 -5.01 -0.80 -9.92
N GLY A 267 -5.12 -1.61 -10.97
CA GLY A 267 -4.71 -1.27 -12.33
C GLY A 267 -5.71 -0.47 -13.18
N ILE A 268 -6.84 0.01 -12.59
CA ILE A 268 -7.88 0.74 -13.34
C ILE A 268 -7.36 2.06 -13.92
N PHE A 269 -6.27 2.61 -13.35
CA PHE A 269 -5.60 3.80 -13.87
C PHE A 269 -5.21 3.69 -15.35
N SER A 270 -4.99 2.47 -15.85
CA SER A 270 -4.62 2.25 -17.26
C SER A 270 -5.68 2.79 -18.23
N SER A 271 -6.97 2.59 -17.93
CA SER A 271 -8.06 3.15 -18.73
C SER A 271 -8.14 4.67 -18.65
N ALA A 272 -7.96 5.24 -17.45
CA ALA A 272 -7.95 6.70 -17.26
C ALA A 272 -6.75 7.33 -17.98
N GLY A 273 -5.55 6.75 -17.85
CA GLY A 273 -4.32 7.23 -18.48
C GLY A 273 -4.36 7.14 -19.99
N GLU A 274 -4.87 6.03 -20.56
CA GLU A 274 -5.05 5.89 -22.01
C GLU A 274 -5.97 6.98 -22.56
N ALA A 275 -7.09 7.24 -21.90
CA ALA A 275 -8.01 8.30 -22.31
C ALA A 275 -7.40 9.70 -22.12
N ALA A 276 -6.75 9.96 -20.98
CA ALA A 276 -6.08 11.22 -20.68
C ALA A 276 -5.02 11.58 -21.75
N SER A 277 -4.28 10.58 -22.22
CA SER A 277 -3.19 10.79 -23.19
C SER A 277 -3.67 11.45 -24.49
N LYS A 278 -4.90 11.15 -24.90
CA LYS A 278 -5.50 11.64 -26.16
C LYS A 278 -5.74 13.16 -26.16
N VAL A 279 -5.92 13.74 -24.95
CA VAL A 279 -6.27 15.17 -24.80
C VAL A 279 -5.27 15.93 -23.91
N LYS A 280 -4.17 15.29 -23.49
CA LYS A 280 -3.25 15.83 -22.49
C LYS A 280 -3.92 16.13 -21.14
N GLY A 281 -4.84 15.27 -20.74
CA GLY A 281 -5.49 15.27 -19.43
C GLY A 281 -4.61 14.64 -18.36
N HIS A 282 -5.03 14.71 -17.11
CA HIS A 282 -4.24 14.28 -15.96
C HIS A 282 -4.91 13.13 -15.18
N VAL A 283 -4.11 12.43 -14.39
CA VAL A 283 -4.54 11.31 -13.55
C VAL A 283 -4.05 11.51 -12.12
N ILE A 284 -4.86 11.08 -11.15
CA ILE A 284 -4.46 10.88 -9.76
C ILE A 284 -4.45 9.38 -9.51
N GLY A 285 -3.34 8.86 -8.98
CA GLY A 285 -3.16 7.44 -8.63
C GLY A 285 -3.66 7.11 -7.23
N VAL A 286 -3.54 5.83 -6.83
CA VAL A 286 -4.04 5.32 -5.54
C VAL A 286 -3.07 4.32 -4.90
N ASP A 287 -3.21 4.13 -3.59
CA ASP A 287 -2.50 3.20 -2.71
C ASP A 287 -1.01 3.49 -2.55
N VAL A 288 -0.30 3.63 -3.65
CA VAL A 288 1.14 3.89 -3.71
C VAL A 288 1.45 5.05 -4.65
N ASP A 289 2.70 5.47 -4.69
CA ASP A 289 3.15 6.44 -5.68
C ASP A 289 3.18 5.81 -7.08
N GLN A 290 2.11 6.01 -7.84
CA GLN A 290 1.95 5.46 -9.19
C GLN A 290 2.53 6.36 -10.30
N LYS A 291 3.20 7.49 -9.97
CA LYS A 291 3.70 8.43 -10.98
C LYS A 291 4.61 7.78 -12.01
N ALA A 292 5.61 7.03 -11.56
CA ALA A 292 6.55 6.36 -12.48
C ALA A 292 5.85 5.36 -13.40
N THR A 293 4.82 4.68 -12.89
CA THR A 293 4.01 3.72 -13.63
C THR A 293 3.13 4.38 -14.68
N ILE A 294 2.39 5.42 -14.28
CA ILE A 294 1.41 6.09 -15.14
C ILE A 294 2.13 6.94 -16.20
N ASP A 295 3.09 7.77 -15.78
CA ASP A 295 3.86 8.63 -16.69
C ASP A 295 4.76 7.81 -17.63
N GLY A 296 5.26 6.65 -17.17
CA GLY A 296 6.15 5.76 -17.92
C GLY A 296 5.44 4.72 -18.79
N ALA A 297 4.10 4.64 -18.76
CA ALA A 297 3.35 3.74 -19.62
C ALA A 297 3.46 4.15 -21.11
N ASP A 298 3.21 3.22 -22.04
CA ASP A 298 3.30 3.48 -23.49
C ASP A 298 2.40 4.66 -23.94
N TYR A 299 1.30 4.89 -23.24
CA TYR A 299 0.41 6.03 -23.45
C TYR A 299 0.80 7.27 -22.61
N GLY A 300 1.68 7.08 -21.60
CA GLY A 300 2.02 8.10 -20.62
C GLY A 300 2.83 9.27 -21.19
N TYR A 301 2.94 10.32 -20.42
CA TYR A 301 3.83 11.44 -20.66
C TYR A 301 4.24 12.08 -19.34
N ASP A 302 5.38 12.71 -19.29
CA ASP A 302 5.89 13.38 -18.09
C ASP A 302 4.91 14.45 -17.60
N GLY A 303 4.48 14.31 -16.35
CA GLY A 303 3.50 15.18 -15.71
C GLY A 303 2.03 14.79 -15.98
N MET A 304 1.75 13.61 -16.54
CA MET A 304 0.37 13.09 -16.59
C MET A 304 -0.19 12.89 -15.18
N THR A 305 0.64 12.40 -14.26
CA THR A 305 0.25 12.16 -12.87
C THR A 305 0.39 13.42 -12.04
N VAL A 306 -0.71 13.91 -11.47
CA VAL A 306 -0.73 15.04 -10.54
C VAL A 306 -0.19 14.61 -9.17
N THR A 307 -0.75 13.56 -8.63
CA THR A 307 -0.38 12.95 -7.33
C THR A 307 -0.91 11.52 -7.27
N SER A 308 -0.64 10.81 -6.17
CA SER A 308 -1.34 9.60 -5.78
C SER A 308 -1.84 9.74 -4.34
N ALA A 309 -3.06 9.29 -4.08
CA ALA A 309 -3.62 9.19 -2.73
C ALA A 309 -3.17 7.87 -2.11
N THR A 310 -2.21 7.92 -1.19
CA THR A 310 -1.47 6.75 -0.72
C THR A 310 -1.96 6.21 0.60
N LYS A 311 -1.73 4.91 0.84
CA LYS A 311 -1.85 4.26 2.14
C LYS A 311 -0.61 3.41 2.45
N GLY A 312 -0.28 3.32 3.74
CA GLY A 312 1.00 2.81 4.26
C GLY A 312 1.09 1.30 4.29
N LEU A 313 0.81 0.60 3.18
CA LEU A 313 0.83 -0.86 3.09
C LEU A 313 2.19 -1.45 3.50
N THR A 314 3.26 -0.95 2.89
CA THR A 314 4.64 -1.38 3.22
C THR A 314 5.00 -1.12 4.68
N ALA A 315 4.62 0.05 5.23
CA ALA A 315 4.88 0.38 6.62
C ALA A 315 4.14 -0.57 7.56
N THR A 316 2.87 -0.88 7.27
CA THR A 316 2.05 -1.81 8.05
C THR A 316 2.63 -3.22 8.04
N VAL A 317 2.92 -3.78 6.85
CA VAL A 317 3.52 -5.11 6.70
C VAL A 317 4.85 -5.19 7.48
N ASN A 318 5.75 -4.22 7.30
CA ASN A 318 7.03 -4.19 8.00
C ASN A 318 6.85 -4.09 9.52
N THR A 319 5.91 -3.28 10.00
CA THR A 319 5.62 -3.14 11.43
C THR A 319 5.21 -4.50 12.03
N LEU A 320 4.28 -5.20 11.37
CA LEU A 320 3.77 -6.48 11.86
C LEU A 320 4.81 -7.59 11.78
N LEU A 321 5.53 -7.71 10.65
CA LEU A 321 6.56 -8.72 10.51
C LEU A 321 7.73 -8.50 11.48
N ASN A 322 8.13 -7.24 11.73
CA ASN A 322 9.10 -6.92 12.77
C ASN A 322 8.58 -7.26 14.17
N ALA A 323 7.32 -6.95 14.48
CA ALA A 323 6.72 -7.30 15.76
C ALA A 323 6.69 -8.82 15.99
N ILE A 324 6.38 -9.59 14.96
CA ILE A 324 6.40 -11.06 15.03
C ILE A 324 7.84 -11.55 15.28
N ARG A 325 8.82 -11.09 14.49
CA ARG A 325 10.24 -11.41 14.64
C ARG A 325 10.74 -11.11 16.05
N ASP A 326 10.37 -9.98 16.61
CA ASP A 326 10.83 -9.47 17.90
C ASP A 326 10.03 -10.06 19.08
N GLY A 327 9.10 -11.01 18.84
CA GLY A 327 8.26 -11.62 19.88
C GLY A 327 7.20 -10.70 20.48
N LYS A 328 6.82 -9.63 19.77
CA LYS A 328 5.86 -8.59 20.20
C LYS A 328 4.46 -8.77 19.59
N TRP A 329 4.15 -9.95 19.07
CA TRP A 329 2.82 -10.21 18.48
C TRP A 329 1.67 -9.86 19.43
N SER A 330 1.85 -10.06 20.75
CA SER A 330 0.85 -9.75 21.77
C SER A 330 0.41 -8.27 21.78
N ASP A 331 1.22 -7.38 21.24
CA ASP A 331 0.89 -5.95 21.16
C ASP A 331 -0.14 -5.68 20.05
N TYR A 332 -0.33 -6.63 19.14
CA TYR A 332 -1.20 -6.53 17.95
C TYR A 332 -2.33 -7.58 17.95
N ALA A 333 -2.14 -8.68 18.65
CA ALA A 333 -3.07 -9.80 18.72
C ALA A 333 -4.51 -9.36 19.00
N GLY A 334 -5.45 -9.78 18.16
CA GLY A 334 -6.86 -9.50 18.26
C GLY A 334 -7.30 -8.08 17.87
N LYS A 335 -6.38 -7.21 17.43
CA LYS A 335 -6.72 -5.81 17.11
C LYS A 335 -7.14 -5.64 15.66
N ILE A 336 -8.03 -4.67 15.45
CA ILE A 336 -8.35 -4.08 14.17
C ILE A 336 -7.98 -2.59 14.27
N ASP A 337 -6.83 -2.22 13.73
CA ASP A 337 -6.31 -0.86 13.81
C ASP A 337 -6.79 -0.03 12.61
N ASN A 338 -7.32 1.17 12.88
CA ASN A 338 -7.71 2.13 11.84
C ASN A 338 -6.59 3.17 11.66
N LEU A 339 -5.75 2.94 10.65
CA LEU A 339 -4.51 3.66 10.42
C LEU A 339 -4.73 4.94 9.60
N GLY A 340 -4.24 6.06 10.10
CA GLY A 340 -4.45 7.37 9.50
C GLY A 340 -3.27 8.30 9.69
N LEU A 341 -3.57 9.58 9.98
CA LEU A 341 -2.55 10.59 10.28
C LEU A 341 -2.11 10.49 11.73
N VAL A 342 -0.80 10.41 11.96
CA VAL A 342 -0.17 10.33 13.27
C VAL A 342 0.78 11.50 13.55
N SER A 343 1.17 12.26 12.52
CA SER A 343 2.11 13.39 12.66
C SER A 343 1.68 14.57 11.80
N ASP A 344 1.81 15.78 12.38
CA ASP A 344 1.61 17.06 11.68
C ASP A 344 2.92 17.67 11.14
N THR A 345 4.06 17.04 11.40
CA THR A 345 5.39 17.53 11.03
C THR A 345 6.23 16.52 10.24
N ASP A 346 6.00 15.24 10.44
CA ASP A 346 6.67 14.15 9.73
C ASP A 346 5.66 13.45 8.81
N MET A 347 5.70 13.79 7.54
CA MET A 347 4.74 13.24 6.55
C MET A 347 4.96 11.75 6.32
N ASP A 348 6.21 11.27 6.43
CA ASP A 348 6.55 9.86 6.21
C ASP A 348 6.11 8.95 7.37
N ALA A 349 5.81 9.53 8.54
CA ALA A 349 5.25 8.80 9.67
C ALA A 349 3.75 8.46 9.50
N ASN A 350 3.05 9.13 8.58
CA ASN A 350 1.62 8.96 8.38
C ASN A 350 1.30 7.73 7.52
N TYR A 351 0.23 7.04 7.89
CA TYR A 351 -0.24 5.86 7.13
C TYR A 351 -1.09 6.22 5.91
N VAL A 352 -1.47 7.48 5.76
CA VAL A 352 -2.23 7.97 4.61
C VAL A 352 -1.73 9.37 4.23
N GLY A 353 -1.77 9.70 2.94
CA GLY A 353 -1.30 11.01 2.47
C GLY A 353 -1.30 11.15 0.96
N LEU A 354 -0.62 12.19 0.47
CA LEU A 354 -0.29 12.34 -0.95
C LEU A 354 1.15 11.88 -1.20
N ALA A 355 1.39 11.30 -2.37
CA ALA A 355 2.70 10.78 -2.76
C ALA A 355 3.78 11.87 -2.78
N ALA A 356 5.01 11.49 -2.40
CA ALA A 356 6.15 12.40 -2.40
C ALA A 356 6.46 12.98 -3.80
N SER A 357 6.11 12.24 -4.87
CA SER A 357 6.29 12.68 -6.26
C SER A 357 5.22 13.65 -6.77
N THR A 358 4.33 14.14 -5.91
CA THR A 358 3.26 15.09 -6.26
C THR A 358 3.79 16.27 -7.07
N THR A 359 3.14 16.57 -8.18
CA THR A 359 3.46 17.71 -9.04
C THR A 359 2.80 18.96 -8.50
N TRP A 360 3.47 19.63 -7.54
CA TRP A 360 2.97 20.85 -6.92
C TRP A 360 2.89 22.01 -7.92
N SER A 361 2.01 22.98 -7.63
CA SER A 361 1.86 24.20 -8.43
C SER A 361 2.17 25.44 -7.59
N ASP A 362 2.30 26.61 -8.24
CA ASP A 362 2.47 27.89 -7.56
C ASP A 362 1.24 28.27 -6.71
N SER A 363 0.07 27.71 -7.03
CA SER A 363 -1.18 27.99 -6.32
C SER A 363 -1.48 27.03 -5.17
N PHE A 364 -0.79 25.87 -5.13
CA PHE A 364 -0.85 24.91 -4.03
C PHE A 364 0.49 24.18 -3.95
N THR A 365 1.26 24.52 -2.94
CA THR A 365 2.62 24.06 -2.73
C THR A 365 2.68 22.88 -1.76
N GLU A 366 3.84 22.26 -1.63
CA GLU A 366 4.09 21.24 -0.59
C GLU A 366 3.89 21.79 0.83
N ASP A 367 4.23 23.05 1.06
CA ASP A 367 4.02 23.69 2.38
C ASP A 367 2.53 23.90 2.65
N ASP A 368 1.72 24.21 1.64
CA ASP A 368 0.25 24.29 1.76
C ASP A 368 -0.35 22.90 2.08
N TYR A 369 0.17 21.85 1.46
CA TYR A 369 -0.21 20.48 1.78
C TYR A 369 0.14 20.11 3.23
N LYS A 370 1.36 20.40 3.69
CA LYS A 370 1.74 20.17 5.10
C LYS A 370 0.85 20.94 6.07
N ALA A 371 0.49 22.18 5.73
CA ALA A 371 -0.46 22.96 6.52
C ALA A 371 -1.87 22.34 6.56
N LEU A 372 -2.33 21.75 5.43
CA LEU A 372 -3.57 21.01 5.36
C LEU A 372 -3.55 19.79 6.29
N VAL A 373 -2.50 18.96 6.20
CA VAL A 373 -2.29 17.79 7.07
C VAL A 373 -2.29 18.19 8.53
N ALA A 374 -1.58 19.28 8.88
CA ALA A 374 -1.53 19.77 10.26
C ALA A 374 -2.90 20.17 10.80
N LYS A 375 -3.79 20.74 9.98
CA LYS A 375 -5.18 21.06 10.36
C LYS A 375 -6.01 19.78 10.57
N MET A 376 -5.79 18.74 9.75
CA MET A 376 -6.47 17.45 9.89
C MET A 376 -6.05 16.73 11.16
N VAL A 377 -4.73 16.64 11.44
CA VAL A 377 -4.19 16.05 12.67
C VAL A 377 -4.71 16.76 13.93
N LYS A 378 -4.85 18.09 13.89
CA LYS A 378 -5.41 18.89 14.99
C LYS A 378 -6.94 18.78 15.11
N GLY A 379 -7.61 18.10 14.18
CA GLY A 379 -9.07 17.99 14.16
C GLY A 379 -9.80 19.27 13.76
N GLU A 380 -9.10 20.25 13.19
CA GLU A 380 -9.69 21.47 12.64
C GLU A 380 -10.46 21.19 11.35
N ILE A 381 -9.98 20.22 10.57
CA ILE A 381 -10.68 19.65 9.42
C ILE A 381 -11.10 18.22 9.79
N LYS A 382 -12.39 17.95 9.65
CA LYS A 382 -12.98 16.63 9.85
C LYS A 382 -13.56 16.13 8.54
N VAL A 383 -13.15 14.98 8.13
CA VAL A 383 -13.66 14.30 6.93
C VAL A 383 -14.58 13.19 7.39
N SER A 384 -15.76 13.11 6.79
CA SER A 384 -16.67 12.00 7.07
C SER A 384 -16.17 10.72 6.39
N ASN A 385 -16.17 9.63 7.15
CA ASN A 385 -15.89 8.26 6.68
C ASN A 385 -17.18 7.44 6.49
N ASP A 386 -18.33 8.10 6.49
CA ASP A 386 -19.64 7.46 6.28
C ASP A 386 -19.73 6.90 4.85
N THR A 387 -19.94 5.61 4.73
CA THR A 387 -20.08 4.86 3.47
C THR A 387 -21.51 4.39 3.21
N GLU A 388 -22.45 4.71 4.10
CA GLU A 388 -23.85 4.26 4.01
C GLU A 388 -24.67 5.05 2.98
N ALA A 389 -24.26 6.29 2.67
CA ALA A 389 -24.92 7.08 1.66
C ALA A 389 -24.76 6.41 0.27
N PRO A 390 -25.82 6.30 -0.54
CA PRO A 390 -25.76 5.62 -1.84
C PRO A 390 -24.91 6.37 -2.88
N GLU A 391 -24.65 7.65 -2.65
CA GLU A 391 -23.83 8.52 -3.48
C GLU A 391 -23.19 9.63 -2.64
N PRO A 392 -22.02 10.17 -3.05
CA PRO A 392 -21.40 11.27 -2.33
C PRO A 392 -22.23 12.55 -2.44
N THR A 393 -22.09 13.45 -1.46
CA THR A 393 -22.79 14.72 -1.42
C THR A 393 -21.81 15.88 -1.40
N ALA A 394 -22.20 17.00 -2.01
CA ALA A 394 -21.47 18.25 -2.01
C ALA A 394 -22.43 19.45 -1.82
N THR A 395 -21.89 20.58 -1.38
CA THR A 395 -22.66 21.81 -1.16
C THR A 395 -22.38 22.89 -2.19
N LYS A 396 -21.15 22.91 -2.73
CA LYS A 396 -20.66 23.87 -3.73
C LYS A 396 -20.32 23.19 -5.05
N ALA A 397 -19.69 22.03 -5.02
CA ALA A 397 -19.37 21.25 -6.21
C ALA A 397 -20.64 20.59 -6.79
N THR A 398 -20.66 20.39 -8.11
CA THR A 398 -21.71 19.63 -8.80
C THR A 398 -21.22 18.22 -9.08
N ILE A 399 -21.94 17.21 -8.59
CA ILE A 399 -21.62 15.80 -8.80
C ILE A 399 -22.51 15.22 -9.88
N ASN A 400 -21.90 14.60 -10.87
CA ASN A 400 -22.56 13.79 -11.88
C ASN A 400 -22.31 12.31 -11.58
N PHE A 401 -23.10 11.75 -10.64
CA PHE A 401 -23.01 10.36 -10.25
C PHE A 401 -23.62 9.45 -11.31
N GLN A 402 -22.86 8.48 -11.82
CA GLN A 402 -23.23 7.63 -12.96
C GLN A 402 -23.37 6.15 -12.55
N GLY A 403 -23.16 5.83 -11.27
CA GLY A 403 -23.21 4.44 -10.80
C GLY A 403 -22.09 3.59 -11.37
N ASN A 404 -22.40 2.36 -11.79
CA ASN A 404 -21.44 1.44 -12.38
C ASN A 404 -21.38 1.65 -13.90
N ILE A 405 -20.15 1.61 -14.46
CA ILE A 405 -19.91 1.62 -15.91
C ILE A 405 -20.34 0.30 -16.55
N LYS A 406 -20.25 -0.81 -15.77
CA LYS A 406 -20.64 -2.17 -16.17
C LYS A 406 -21.66 -2.77 -15.22
#